data_010a5bc20388c78d60c3444bb8a56504
#
_entry.id   010a5bc20388c78d60c3444bb8a56504
#
_cell.length_a   1.000
_cell.length_b   1.000
_cell.length_c   1.000
_cell.angle_alpha   90.00
_cell.angle_beta   90.00
_cell.angle_gamma   90.00
#
_symmetry.space_group_name_H-M   'P 1'
#
loop_
_entity.id
_entity.type
_entity.pdbx_description
1 polymer ?
#
loop_
_entity_poly.entity_id
_entity_poly.type
_entity_poly.pdbx_seq_one_letter_code
_entity_poly.pdbx_strand_id
1 'polypeptide(L)'
;KFYLILGGLLLGFVFAWMMNEKKGLKIVCRALIFGIGTVFICHTLGLALRWYIAGYAPWTNSYESMVYAGWMIVLGGLVFARRFYVLPALSALLGGVVLFVAGLNDMNPEITPLVPVLQSYWLMLHVAVIMAGYGFFAICALIGLFNMSLILGVRPRNRQKIVENADKLHIPIEFFKTEIFSSVAEMDGSPCYMCA
;
A
#
# COMPACT_ATOMS: atom_id res chain seq x y z
N LYS A 1 8.40 -10.91 6.50
CA LYS A 1 9.03 -11.47 5.28
C LYS A 1 7.98 -11.81 4.21
N PHE A 2 6.88 -12.51 4.55
CA PHE A 2 5.83 -12.89 3.58
C PHE A 2 5.22 -11.70 2.83
N TYR A 3 4.93 -10.59 3.51
CA TYR A 3 4.41 -9.39 2.86
C TYR A 3 5.37 -8.80 1.83
N LEU A 4 6.68 -8.80 2.11
CA LEU A 4 7.69 -8.30 1.17
C LEU A 4 7.74 -9.16 -0.10
N ILE A 5 7.72 -10.48 0.06
CA ILE A 5 7.76 -11.41 -1.07
C ILE A 5 6.48 -11.29 -1.90
N LEU A 6 5.32 -11.39 -1.27
CA LEU A 6 4.03 -11.31 -1.97
C LEU A 6 3.79 -9.94 -2.60
N GLY A 7 4.13 -8.86 -1.89
CA GLY A 7 3.99 -7.50 -2.40
C GLY A 7 4.91 -7.24 -3.59
N GLY A 8 6.17 -7.69 -3.51
CA GLY A 8 7.14 -7.58 -4.61
C GLY A 8 6.73 -8.38 -5.84
N LEU A 9 6.29 -9.62 -5.63
CA LEU A 9 5.75 -10.44 -6.72
C LEU A 9 4.53 -9.81 -7.36
N LEU A 10 3.57 -9.35 -6.56
CA LEU A 10 2.36 -8.70 -7.08
C LEU A 10 2.71 -7.44 -7.88
N LEU A 11 3.62 -6.61 -7.37
CA LEU A 11 4.06 -5.41 -8.08
C LEU A 11 4.72 -5.77 -9.43
N GLY A 12 5.60 -6.77 -9.45
CA GLY A 12 6.24 -7.27 -10.67
C GLY A 12 5.22 -7.81 -11.68
N PHE A 13 4.23 -8.57 -11.22
CA PHE A 13 3.17 -9.11 -12.09
C PHE A 13 2.20 -8.03 -12.59
N VAL A 14 1.87 -7.03 -11.78
CA VAL A 14 1.07 -5.88 -12.21
C VAL A 14 1.83 -5.09 -13.28
N PHE A 15 3.14 -4.87 -13.09
CA PHE A 15 3.97 -4.20 -14.09
C PHE A 15 4.08 -5.02 -15.38
N ALA A 16 4.27 -6.33 -15.29
CA ALA A 16 4.30 -7.23 -16.44
C ALA A 16 2.94 -7.25 -17.18
N TRP A 17 1.83 -7.20 -16.45
CA TRP A 17 0.50 -7.09 -17.05
C TRP A 17 0.29 -5.74 -17.75
N MET A 18 0.80 -4.66 -17.20
CA MET A 18 0.78 -3.34 -17.83
C MET A 18 1.54 -3.34 -19.17
N MET A 19 2.61 -4.16 -19.28
CA MET A 19 3.38 -4.30 -20.52
C MET A 19 2.75 -5.29 -21.51
N ASN A 20 1.99 -6.29 -21.05
CA ASN A 20 1.50 -7.38 -21.89
C ASN A 20 0.16 -7.94 -21.35
N GLU A 21 -0.94 -7.68 -22.08
CA GLU A 21 -2.30 -8.04 -21.69
C GLU A 21 -2.59 -9.56 -21.83
N LYS A 22 -1.96 -10.40 -21.06
CA LYS A 22 -2.31 -11.83 -21.02
C LYS A 22 -3.34 -12.10 -19.94
N LYS A 23 -4.44 -12.79 -20.29
CA LYS A 23 -5.50 -13.20 -19.34
C LYS A 23 -4.94 -13.98 -18.14
N GLY A 24 -3.87 -14.77 -18.33
CA GLY A 24 -3.19 -15.49 -17.26
C GLY A 24 -2.60 -14.61 -16.17
N LEU A 25 -2.06 -13.43 -16.51
CA LEU A 25 -1.51 -12.50 -15.52
C LEU A 25 -2.58 -11.97 -14.56
N LYS A 26 -3.80 -11.74 -15.04
CA LYS A 26 -4.93 -11.31 -14.20
C LYS A 26 -5.29 -12.35 -13.15
N ILE A 27 -5.23 -13.64 -13.49
CA ILE A 27 -5.48 -14.72 -12.53
C ILE A 27 -4.39 -14.77 -11.47
N VAL A 28 -3.12 -14.65 -11.88
CA VAL A 28 -1.97 -14.62 -10.94
C VAL A 28 -2.05 -13.42 -10.00
N CYS A 29 -2.35 -12.22 -10.48
CA CYS A 29 -2.53 -11.05 -9.62
C CYS A 29 -3.64 -11.26 -8.59
N ARG A 30 -4.77 -11.87 -8.98
CA ARG A 30 -5.86 -12.19 -8.06
C ARG A 30 -5.46 -13.23 -7.02
N ALA A 31 -4.72 -14.26 -7.40
CA ALA A 31 -4.20 -15.27 -6.50
C ALA A 31 -3.20 -14.66 -5.48
N LEU A 32 -2.34 -13.74 -5.91
CA LEU A 32 -1.41 -13.03 -5.04
C LEU A 32 -2.13 -12.10 -4.04
N ILE A 33 -3.19 -11.40 -4.47
CA ILE A 33 -4.03 -10.60 -3.57
C ILE A 33 -4.69 -11.48 -2.51
N PHE A 34 -5.17 -12.67 -2.91
CA PHE A 34 -5.72 -13.65 -1.97
C PHE A 34 -4.65 -14.14 -0.97
N GLY A 35 -3.42 -14.38 -1.45
CA GLY A 35 -2.27 -14.70 -0.59
C GLY A 35 -1.95 -13.61 0.43
N ILE A 36 -1.96 -12.33 0.02
CA ILE A 36 -1.79 -11.20 0.94
C ILE A 36 -2.92 -11.18 1.99
N GLY A 37 -4.16 -11.45 1.58
CA GLY A 37 -5.31 -11.56 2.48
C GLY A 37 -5.13 -12.67 3.52
N THR A 38 -4.61 -13.84 3.12
CA THR A 38 -4.32 -14.95 4.05
C THR A 38 -3.25 -14.56 5.07
N VAL A 39 -2.15 -13.94 4.64
CA VAL A 39 -1.11 -13.44 5.54
C VAL A 39 -1.67 -12.36 6.46
N PHE A 40 -2.58 -11.51 5.99
CA PHE A 40 -3.25 -10.50 6.80
C PHE A 40 -4.12 -11.12 7.90
N ILE A 41 -4.83 -12.21 7.62
CA ILE A 41 -5.60 -12.96 8.63
C ILE A 41 -4.66 -13.50 9.71
N CYS A 42 -3.53 -14.12 9.32
CA CYS A 42 -2.53 -14.59 10.28
C CYS A 42 -1.96 -13.44 11.13
N HIS A 43 -1.72 -12.28 10.53
CA HIS A 43 -1.27 -11.08 11.25
C HIS A 43 -2.33 -10.60 12.26
N THR A 44 -3.59 -10.55 11.85
CA THR A 44 -4.73 -10.19 12.72
C THR A 44 -4.85 -11.14 13.91
N LEU A 45 -4.72 -12.47 13.67
CA LEU A 45 -4.72 -13.46 14.73
C LEU A 45 -3.54 -13.28 15.69
N GLY A 46 -2.36 -12.93 15.17
CA GLY A 46 -1.19 -12.61 15.99
C GLY A 46 -1.42 -11.42 16.92
N LEU A 47 -2.02 -10.33 16.41
CA LEU A 47 -2.40 -9.17 17.22
C LEU A 47 -3.47 -9.50 18.25
N ALA A 48 -4.49 -10.28 17.87
CA ALA A 48 -5.56 -10.71 18.77
C ALA A 48 -5.03 -11.60 19.92
N LEU A 49 -4.15 -12.55 19.60
CA LEU A 49 -3.50 -13.38 20.60
C LEU A 49 -2.63 -12.56 21.56
N ARG A 50 -1.88 -11.60 21.02
CA ARG A 50 -1.06 -10.70 21.84
C ARG A 50 -1.93 -9.87 22.78
N TRP A 51 -3.06 -9.32 22.28
CA TRP A 51 -4.03 -8.62 23.11
C TRP A 51 -4.58 -9.51 24.24
N TYR A 52 -4.96 -10.73 23.90
CA TYR A 52 -5.51 -11.68 24.88
C TYR A 52 -4.51 -12.04 25.99
N ILE A 53 -3.25 -12.28 25.62
CA ILE A 53 -2.18 -12.66 26.56
C ILE A 53 -1.76 -11.46 27.44
N ALA A 54 -1.64 -10.28 26.83
CA ALA A 54 -1.20 -9.07 27.52
C ALA A 54 -2.28 -8.48 28.45
N GLY A 55 -3.57 -8.69 28.13
CA GLY A 55 -4.69 -8.09 28.86
C GLY A 55 -4.90 -6.59 28.55
N TYR A 56 -4.09 -6.01 27.65
CA TYR A 56 -4.18 -4.62 27.20
C TYR A 56 -3.99 -4.50 25.68
N ALA A 57 -4.32 -3.34 25.13
CA ALA A 57 -4.29 -3.12 23.69
C ALA A 57 -2.86 -3.22 23.10
N PRO A 58 -2.67 -3.90 21.95
CA PRO A 58 -1.36 -4.19 21.37
C PRO A 58 -0.77 -3.00 20.57
N TRP A 59 -0.70 -1.81 21.16
CA TRP A 59 -0.07 -0.60 20.62
C TRP A 59 0.52 0.30 21.71
N THR A 60 0.88 -0.28 22.83
CA THR A 60 1.40 0.44 24.01
C THR A 60 2.93 0.52 24.04
N ASN A 61 3.60 -0.37 23.33
CA ASN A 61 5.06 -0.39 23.16
C ASN A 61 5.43 0.02 21.73
N SER A 62 6.65 0.55 21.52
CA SER A 62 7.15 0.92 20.19
C SER A 62 7.08 -0.23 19.18
N TYR A 63 7.45 -1.44 19.58
CA TYR A 63 7.32 -2.65 18.76
C TYR A 63 5.86 -2.90 18.37
N GLU A 64 4.96 -2.88 19.33
CA GLU A 64 3.52 -3.11 19.13
C GLU A 64 2.91 -2.07 18.22
N SER A 65 3.27 -0.80 18.41
CA SER A 65 2.83 0.31 17.58
C SER A 65 3.25 0.13 16.12
N MET A 66 4.48 -0.33 15.88
CA MET A 66 4.96 -0.64 14.52
C MET A 66 4.20 -1.82 13.90
N VAL A 67 3.95 -2.88 14.67
CA VAL A 67 3.18 -4.05 14.20
C VAL A 67 1.75 -3.64 13.87
N TYR A 68 1.11 -2.82 14.70
CA TYR A 68 -0.22 -2.28 14.45
C TYR A 68 -0.26 -1.34 13.24
N ALA A 69 0.73 -0.44 13.09
CA ALA A 69 0.83 0.43 11.92
C ALA A 69 0.96 -0.39 10.62
N GLY A 70 1.80 -1.42 10.62
CA GLY A 70 1.93 -2.36 9.50
C GLY A 70 0.61 -3.05 9.15
N TRP A 71 -0.16 -3.44 10.17
CA TRP A 71 -1.49 -4.03 10.00
C TRP A 71 -2.46 -3.04 9.36
N MET A 72 -2.51 -1.78 9.82
CA MET A 72 -3.36 -0.73 9.25
C MET A 72 -3.01 -0.39 7.81
N ILE A 73 -1.72 -0.37 7.46
CA ILE A 73 -1.24 -0.17 6.08
C ILE A 73 -1.78 -1.27 5.16
N VAL A 74 -1.63 -2.53 5.54
CA VAL A 74 -2.10 -3.65 4.71
C VAL A 74 -3.63 -3.68 4.65
N LEU A 75 -4.33 -3.39 5.74
CA LEU A 75 -5.79 -3.25 5.77
C LEU A 75 -6.25 -2.22 4.74
N GLY A 76 -5.68 -1.01 4.76
CA GLY A 76 -6.00 0.05 3.80
C GLY A 76 -5.81 -0.41 2.36
N GLY A 77 -4.70 -1.09 2.04
CA GLY A 77 -4.46 -1.64 0.72
C GLY A 77 -5.47 -2.69 0.28
N LEU A 78 -5.90 -3.58 1.19
CA LEU A 78 -6.88 -4.63 0.90
C LEU A 78 -8.30 -4.09 0.73
N VAL A 79 -8.70 -3.08 1.50
CA VAL A 79 -10.02 -2.42 1.37
C VAL A 79 -10.21 -1.86 -0.04
N PHE A 80 -9.18 -1.23 -0.58
CA PHE A 80 -9.21 -0.65 -1.92
C PHE A 80 -8.75 -1.59 -3.04
N ALA A 81 -8.40 -2.85 -2.73
CA ALA A 81 -7.87 -3.82 -3.69
C ALA A 81 -8.80 -4.10 -4.89
N ARG A 82 -10.13 -3.99 -4.67
CA ARG A 82 -11.13 -4.17 -5.74
C ARG A 82 -11.13 -3.03 -6.77
N ARG A 83 -10.74 -1.85 -6.33
CA ARG A 83 -10.73 -0.64 -7.14
C ARG A 83 -9.39 -0.45 -7.85
N PHE A 84 -8.28 -0.74 -7.15
CA PHE A 84 -6.92 -0.48 -7.61
C PHE A 84 -6.01 -1.69 -7.35
N TYR A 85 -5.62 -2.40 -8.39
CA TYR A 85 -4.78 -3.61 -8.28
C TYR A 85 -3.36 -3.33 -7.77
N VAL A 86 -2.87 -2.11 -7.95
CA VAL A 86 -1.51 -1.70 -7.51
C VAL A 86 -1.47 -1.46 -5.99
N LEU A 87 -2.58 -1.02 -5.41
CA LEU A 87 -2.64 -0.61 -4.01
C LEU A 87 -2.29 -1.73 -3.01
N PRO A 88 -2.83 -2.97 -3.13
CA PRO A 88 -2.46 -4.05 -2.24
C PRO A 88 -0.98 -4.47 -2.38
N ALA A 89 -0.37 -4.28 -3.57
CA ALA A 89 1.06 -4.54 -3.76
C ALA A 89 1.90 -3.53 -2.98
N LEU A 90 1.62 -2.24 -3.15
CA LEU A 90 2.35 -1.17 -2.47
C LEU A 90 2.16 -1.23 -0.95
N SER A 91 0.93 -1.47 -0.48
CA SER A 91 0.64 -1.59 0.95
C SER A 91 1.29 -2.82 1.58
N ALA A 92 1.34 -3.96 0.88
CA ALA A 92 2.04 -5.15 1.36
C ALA A 92 3.55 -4.94 1.43
N LEU A 93 4.15 -4.24 0.45
CA LEU A 93 5.56 -3.88 0.48
C LEU A 93 5.87 -2.96 1.66
N LEU A 94 5.10 -1.88 1.82
CA LEU A 94 5.31 -0.93 2.91
C LEU A 94 5.10 -1.57 4.28
N GLY A 95 3.99 -2.29 4.46
CA GLY A 95 3.73 -3.03 5.70
C GLY A 95 4.81 -4.06 5.99
N GLY A 96 5.33 -4.71 4.95
CA GLY A 96 6.47 -5.63 5.04
C GLY A 96 7.76 -4.95 5.48
N VAL A 97 8.06 -3.75 4.96
CA VAL A 97 9.23 -2.94 5.37
C VAL A 97 9.09 -2.49 6.81
N VAL A 98 7.91 -1.99 7.21
CA VAL A 98 7.65 -1.57 8.60
C VAL A 98 7.86 -2.74 9.58
N LEU A 99 7.32 -3.92 9.26
CA LEU A 99 7.51 -5.13 10.07
C LEU A 99 8.97 -5.64 10.06
N PHE A 100 9.68 -5.44 8.95
CA PHE A 100 11.09 -5.79 8.85
C PHE A 100 11.92 -4.88 9.75
N VAL A 101 11.68 -3.58 9.73
CA VAL A 101 12.35 -2.59 10.60
C VAL A 101 12.04 -2.87 12.07
N ALA A 102 10.79 -3.18 12.41
CA ALA A 102 10.43 -3.58 13.77
C ALA A 102 11.19 -4.82 14.26
N GLY A 103 11.54 -5.74 13.35
CA GLY A 103 12.32 -6.95 13.67
C GLY A 103 13.83 -6.77 13.65
N LEU A 104 14.37 -5.68 13.07
CA LEU A 104 15.82 -5.40 13.00
C LEU A 104 16.32 -4.59 14.19
N ASN A 105 15.47 -3.74 14.74
CA ASN A 105 15.85 -2.91 15.88
C ASN A 105 15.78 -3.70 17.17
N ASP A 106 16.59 -3.29 18.17
CA ASP A 106 16.54 -3.73 19.56
C ASP A 106 15.20 -3.39 20.25
N MET A 107 14.13 -3.29 19.47
CA MET A 107 12.77 -3.14 20.00
C MET A 107 12.39 -4.43 20.69
N ASN A 108 12.32 -4.36 22.03
CA ASN A 108 12.04 -5.51 22.85
C ASN A 108 10.62 -6.05 22.53
N PRO A 109 10.48 -7.26 21.96
CA PRO A 109 9.18 -7.85 21.66
C PRO A 109 8.47 -8.38 22.91
N GLU A 110 9.12 -8.29 24.09
CA GLU A 110 8.59 -8.76 25.36
C GLU A 110 7.35 -7.96 25.76
N ILE A 111 6.40 -8.66 26.38
CA ILE A 111 5.20 -8.04 26.95
C ILE A 111 5.62 -7.41 28.26
N THR A 112 5.83 -6.10 28.26
CA THR A 112 6.20 -5.34 29.46
C THR A 112 4.93 -4.81 30.17
N PRO A 113 4.92 -4.69 31.51
CA PRO A 113 3.80 -4.09 32.24
C PRO A 113 3.50 -2.68 31.72
N LEU A 114 2.20 -2.33 31.64
CA LEU A 114 1.77 -1.01 31.21
C LEU A 114 2.36 0.07 32.12
N VAL A 115 2.96 1.07 31.50
CA VAL A 115 3.36 2.29 32.22
C VAL A 115 2.09 3.00 32.74
N PRO A 116 2.06 3.49 34.00
CA PRO A 116 0.86 4.06 34.61
C PRO A 116 0.16 5.13 33.77
N VAL A 117 0.91 5.92 32.98
CA VAL A 117 0.37 6.94 32.07
C VAL A 117 -0.51 6.32 30.96
N LEU A 118 -0.23 5.11 30.51
CA LEU A 118 -0.95 4.43 29.44
C LEU A 118 -2.21 3.67 29.93
N GLN A 119 -2.56 3.74 31.21
CA GLN A 119 -3.78 3.13 31.75
C GLN A 119 -5.06 3.90 31.41
N SER A 120 -4.94 5.12 30.85
CA SER A 120 -6.08 5.91 30.41
C SER A 120 -6.66 5.34 29.11
N TYR A 121 -7.93 4.97 29.13
CA TYR A 121 -8.68 4.49 27.96
C TYR A 121 -8.64 5.51 26.80
N TRP A 122 -8.79 6.79 27.10
CA TRP A 122 -8.74 7.87 26.10
C TRP A 122 -7.38 7.97 25.40
N LEU A 123 -6.31 7.81 26.14
CA LEU A 123 -4.97 7.85 25.58
C LEU A 123 -4.72 6.66 24.65
N MET A 124 -5.16 5.46 25.03
CA MET A 124 -5.04 4.27 24.18
C MET A 124 -5.81 4.44 22.85
N LEU A 125 -7.05 4.97 22.91
CA LEU A 125 -7.83 5.24 21.72
C LEU A 125 -7.16 6.29 20.83
N HIS A 126 -6.65 7.37 21.42
CA HIS A 126 -5.95 8.44 20.72
C HIS A 126 -4.71 7.91 19.96
N VAL A 127 -3.88 7.11 20.62
CA VAL A 127 -2.70 6.48 20.00
C VAL A 127 -3.11 5.56 18.84
N ALA A 128 -4.15 4.74 19.00
CA ALA A 128 -4.66 3.88 17.94
C ALA A 128 -5.06 4.67 16.69
N VAL A 129 -5.81 5.76 16.86
CA VAL A 129 -6.27 6.62 15.75
C VAL A 129 -5.09 7.31 15.06
N ILE A 130 -4.13 7.84 15.83
CA ILE A 130 -2.94 8.49 15.26
C ILE A 130 -2.10 7.51 14.45
N MET A 131 -1.83 6.32 14.99
CA MET A 131 -1.04 5.30 14.29
C MET A 131 -1.74 4.79 13.03
N ALA A 132 -3.08 4.66 13.07
CA ALA A 132 -3.87 4.39 11.87
C ALA A 132 -3.72 5.50 10.83
N GLY A 133 -3.81 6.77 11.25
CA GLY A 133 -3.61 7.94 10.39
C GLY A 133 -2.24 7.93 9.71
N TYR A 134 -1.17 7.65 10.44
CA TYR A 134 0.18 7.52 9.85
C TYR A 134 0.26 6.40 8.82
N GLY A 135 -0.43 5.27 9.03
CA GLY A 135 -0.52 4.19 8.06
C GLY A 135 -1.16 4.65 6.75
N PHE A 136 -2.26 5.40 6.81
CA PHE A 136 -2.91 5.94 5.62
C PHE A 136 -2.07 7.01 4.91
N PHE A 137 -1.43 7.91 5.64
CA PHE A 137 -0.49 8.88 5.05
C PHE A 137 0.66 8.21 4.32
N ALA A 138 1.21 7.15 4.89
CA ALA A 138 2.27 6.38 4.27
C ALA A 138 1.82 5.72 2.96
N ILE A 139 0.59 5.21 2.88
CA ILE A 139 0.00 4.68 1.64
C ILE A 139 -0.12 5.82 0.60
N CYS A 140 -0.63 6.98 0.98
CA CYS A 140 -0.76 8.14 0.08
C CYS A 140 0.61 8.57 -0.47
N ALA A 141 1.63 8.63 0.37
CA ALA A 141 3.01 8.94 -0.04
C ALA A 141 3.54 7.92 -1.06
N LEU A 142 3.29 6.61 -0.84
CA LEU A 142 3.70 5.58 -1.79
C LEU A 142 2.98 5.67 -3.13
N ILE A 143 1.68 5.97 -3.13
CA ILE A 143 0.92 6.18 -4.37
C ILE A 143 1.52 7.38 -5.13
N GLY A 144 1.83 8.46 -4.42
CA GLY A 144 2.49 9.64 -5.01
C GLY A 144 3.85 9.30 -5.63
N LEU A 145 4.71 8.58 -4.90
CA LEU A 145 6.01 8.12 -5.40
C LEU A 145 5.88 7.16 -6.60
N PHE A 146 4.90 6.25 -6.55
CA PHE A 146 4.62 5.33 -7.65
C PHE A 146 4.19 6.09 -8.91
N ASN A 147 3.25 7.04 -8.78
CA ASN A 147 2.82 7.89 -9.89
C ASN A 147 3.99 8.70 -10.46
N MET A 148 4.81 9.31 -9.59
CA MET A 148 5.99 10.05 -10.03
C MET A 148 7.00 9.17 -10.77
N SER A 149 7.21 7.94 -10.31
CA SER A 149 8.08 6.96 -10.99
C SER A 149 7.55 6.58 -12.38
N LEU A 150 6.23 6.46 -12.52
CA LEU A 150 5.59 6.22 -13.82
C LEU A 150 5.82 7.40 -14.76
N ILE A 151 5.68 8.64 -14.27
CA ILE A 151 5.93 9.87 -15.06
C ILE A 151 7.35 9.88 -15.61
N LEU A 152 8.32 9.68 -14.74
CA LEU A 152 9.74 9.70 -15.12
C LEU A 152 10.12 8.55 -16.05
N GLY A 153 9.43 7.39 -15.96
CA GLY A 153 9.67 6.20 -16.79
C GLY A 153 9.00 6.22 -18.16
N VAL A 154 8.04 7.13 -18.39
CA VAL A 154 7.30 7.21 -19.66
C VAL A 154 8.13 7.90 -20.71
N ARG A 155 8.58 7.14 -21.72
CA ARG A 155 9.17 7.69 -22.94
C ARG A 155 8.08 8.00 -23.99
N PRO A 156 8.28 8.98 -24.89
CA PRO A 156 7.29 9.36 -25.93
C PRO A 156 6.75 8.18 -26.73
N ARG A 157 7.63 7.20 -27.01
CA ARG A 157 7.31 6.00 -27.81
C ARG A 157 6.36 5.01 -27.13
N ASN A 158 6.27 5.00 -25.79
CA ASN A 158 5.45 4.05 -25.02
C ASN A 158 4.24 4.70 -24.35
N ARG A 159 4.09 6.00 -24.50
CA ARG A 159 3.14 6.84 -23.77
C ARG A 159 1.68 6.37 -23.92
N GLN A 160 1.20 6.20 -25.16
CA GLN A 160 -0.18 5.79 -25.43
C GLN A 160 -0.53 4.42 -24.86
N LYS A 161 0.38 3.45 -24.96
CA LYS A 161 0.17 2.10 -24.40
C LYS A 161 0.11 2.11 -22.86
N ILE A 162 0.93 2.92 -22.21
CA ILE A 162 0.95 3.02 -20.75
C ILE A 162 -0.32 3.69 -20.23
N VAL A 163 -0.80 4.76 -20.88
CA VAL A 163 -2.04 5.45 -20.53
C VAL A 163 -3.25 4.52 -20.70
N GLU A 164 -3.34 3.82 -21.82
CA GLU A 164 -4.44 2.89 -22.09
C GLU A 164 -4.46 1.71 -21.09
N ASN A 165 -3.29 1.15 -20.77
CA ASN A 165 -3.18 0.04 -19.83
C ASN A 165 -3.38 0.49 -18.38
N ALA A 166 -2.98 1.69 -18.02
CA ALA A 166 -3.22 2.26 -16.70
C ALA A 166 -4.72 2.51 -16.45
N ASP A 167 -5.46 2.91 -17.47
CA ASP A 167 -6.93 3.06 -17.41
C ASP A 167 -7.62 1.71 -17.17
N LYS A 168 -7.15 0.65 -17.83
CA LYS A 168 -7.65 -0.73 -17.62
C LYS A 168 -7.33 -1.29 -16.22
N LEU A 169 -6.26 -0.84 -15.59
CA LEU A 169 -5.83 -1.22 -14.24
C LEU A 169 -6.49 -0.39 -13.15
N HIS A 170 -7.33 0.60 -13.51
CA HIS A 170 -7.91 1.56 -12.58
C HIS A 170 -6.84 2.24 -11.69
N ILE A 171 -5.68 2.54 -12.25
CA ILE A 171 -4.68 3.36 -11.56
C ILE A 171 -5.24 4.79 -11.55
N PRO A 172 -5.23 5.50 -10.40
CA PRO A 172 -5.73 6.87 -10.31
C PRO A 172 -4.76 7.84 -10.99
N ILE A 173 -4.76 7.84 -12.32
CA ILE A 173 -3.92 8.71 -13.16
C ILE A 173 -4.72 9.85 -13.80
N GLU A 174 -5.91 10.18 -13.29
CA GLU A 174 -6.76 11.22 -13.88
C GLU A 174 -6.06 12.59 -13.94
N PHE A 175 -5.35 12.93 -12.87
CA PHE A 175 -4.47 14.11 -12.83
C PHE A 175 -3.35 14.04 -13.88
N PHE A 176 -2.93 12.84 -14.23
CA PHE A 176 -1.88 12.53 -15.17
C PHE A 176 -2.34 12.62 -16.62
N LYS A 177 -3.60 12.26 -16.90
CA LYS A 177 -4.19 12.38 -18.23
C LYS A 177 -4.16 13.82 -18.70
N THR A 178 -4.58 14.77 -17.87
CA THR A 178 -4.64 16.20 -18.23
C THR A 178 -3.28 16.78 -18.54
N GLU A 179 -2.25 16.51 -17.72
CA GLU A 179 -0.90 17.03 -17.96
C GLU A 179 -0.22 16.40 -19.19
N ILE A 180 -0.42 15.09 -19.40
CA ILE A 180 0.13 14.41 -20.57
C ILE A 180 -0.56 14.85 -21.85
N PHE A 181 -1.89 15.02 -21.84
CA PHE A 181 -2.62 15.48 -23.02
C PHE A 181 -2.33 16.94 -23.36
N SER A 182 -2.18 17.82 -22.36
CA SER A 182 -1.80 19.21 -22.61
C SER A 182 -0.39 19.32 -23.21
N SER A 183 0.58 18.58 -22.69
CA SER A 183 1.95 18.58 -23.22
C SER A 183 2.09 17.94 -24.61
N VAL A 184 1.19 17.01 -24.99
CA VAL A 184 1.16 16.43 -26.35
C VAL A 184 0.52 17.37 -27.37
N ALA A 185 -0.55 18.06 -26.97
CA ALA A 185 -1.20 19.06 -27.82
C ALA A 185 -0.25 20.23 -28.15
N GLU A 186 0.60 20.59 -27.19
CA GLU A 186 1.60 21.66 -27.36
C GLU A 186 2.76 21.24 -28.29
N MET A 187 3.11 19.95 -28.33
CA MET A 187 4.18 19.44 -29.22
C MET A 187 3.70 19.14 -30.65
N ASP A 188 2.42 18.78 -30.86
CA ASP A 188 1.85 18.45 -32.17
C ASP A 188 1.24 19.66 -32.89
N GLY A 189 1.21 20.85 -32.26
CA GLY A 189 0.60 22.07 -32.87
C GLY A 189 -0.89 21.93 -33.22
N SER A 190 -1.57 20.89 -32.71
CA SER A 190 -2.99 20.67 -32.91
C SER A 190 -3.80 21.51 -31.89
N PRO A 191 -4.82 22.25 -32.31
CA PRO A 191 -5.63 23.02 -31.38
C PRO A 191 -6.38 22.10 -30.44
N CYS A 192 -6.33 22.43 -29.14
CA CYS A 192 -6.93 21.68 -28.05
C CYS A 192 -8.48 21.70 -28.20
N TYR A 193 -9.08 20.66 -28.77
CA TYR A 193 -10.53 20.51 -28.92
C TYR A 193 -11.27 20.10 -27.63
N MET A 194 -10.62 20.14 -26.46
CA MET A 194 -11.19 19.71 -25.16
C MET A 194 -11.43 20.88 -24.18
N CYS A 195 -11.46 22.12 -24.65
CA CYS A 195 -11.80 23.29 -23.82
C CYS A 195 -13.18 23.86 -24.16
N ALA A 196 -14.18 23.03 -24.46
CA ALA A 196 -15.56 23.42 -24.59
C ALA A 196 -16.47 22.60 -23.68
#